data_51c582ea2802eb6e4cc11b1d5e540494
#
_entry.id   51c582ea2802eb6e4cc11b1d5e540494
#
_cell.length_a   1.000
_cell.length_b   1.000
_cell.length_c   1.000
_cell.angle_alpha   90.00
_cell.angle_beta   90.00
_cell.angle_gamma   90.00
#
_symmetry.space_group_name_H-M   'P 1'
#
loop_
_entity.id
_entity.type
_entity.pdbx_description
1 polymer ?
#
loop_
_entity_poly.entity_id
_entity_poly.type
_entity_poly.pdbx_seq_one_letter_code
_entity_poly.pdbx_strand_id
1 'polypeptide(L)'
;MKITRTLRENSVGEDVLWLKNWLFKNGFYNPKVKKITHDKYGSDTVKAVEAFQRKYYLTDDGVFGPKSREMLNKILNPEVKNDKDIEYVTADNYPRISEENRKKINVELNGGHTIKLRRKIVLEVLKYATDASIASKFRYPTSLYIRGGNLYNKNLSLNTITEKYLTGTYKKKYASYCTNGRLDLMVAAVRHFLEKYGILPTGADCSGGLIGVLRFFGLVDNDTDATANGLLGSGYSKVIKKDELIAGDFVGKNGHICMYVGGGLMVEWAGGEYGCQLTEVSKRRCWSFTKRKLVNMSACTKYRRPKIYK
;
A
#
# COMPACT_ATOMS: atom_id res chain seq x y z
N MET A 1 -24.42 4.82 -16.76
CA MET A 1 -25.66 4.50 -15.99
C MET A 1 -25.45 4.92 -14.54
N LYS A 2 -26.44 5.52 -13.88
CA LYS A 2 -26.34 5.97 -12.47
C LYS A 2 -27.15 5.02 -11.59
N ILE A 3 -26.51 4.37 -10.61
CA ILE A 3 -27.20 3.56 -9.61
C ILE A 3 -27.81 4.52 -8.58
N THR A 4 -29.13 4.54 -8.45
CA THR A 4 -29.84 5.50 -7.56
C THR A 4 -30.39 4.86 -6.29
N ARG A 5 -30.62 3.54 -6.30
CA ARG A 5 -31.17 2.77 -5.17
C ARG A 5 -30.09 1.93 -4.46
N THR A 6 -30.38 1.45 -3.27
CA THR A 6 -29.54 0.47 -2.58
C THR A 6 -29.73 -0.91 -3.22
N LEU A 7 -28.62 -1.56 -3.56
CA LEU A 7 -28.59 -2.92 -4.10
C LEU A 7 -28.06 -3.89 -3.04
N ARG A 8 -28.74 -5.01 -2.88
CA ARG A 8 -28.42 -6.07 -1.92
C ARG A 8 -28.82 -7.43 -2.48
N GLU A 9 -28.52 -8.48 -1.78
CA GLU A 9 -28.89 -9.83 -2.19
C GLU A 9 -30.37 -9.90 -2.61
N ASN A 10 -30.64 -10.58 -3.73
CA ASN A 10 -31.90 -10.70 -4.43
C ASN A 10 -32.40 -9.43 -5.16
N SER A 11 -31.68 -8.31 -5.14
CA SER A 11 -31.98 -7.19 -6.07
C SER A 11 -31.83 -7.66 -7.51
N VAL A 12 -32.73 -7.20 -8.40
CA VAL A 12 -32.75 -7.52 -9.84
C VAL A 12 -32.87 -6.23 -10.63
N GLY A 13 -32.24 -6.17 -11.81
CA GLY A 13 -32.37 -5.06 -12.76
C GLY A 13 -31.09 -4.72 -13.51
N GLU A 14 -31.20 -3.83 -14.48
CA GLU A 14 -30.06 -3.39 -15.30
C GLU A 14 -28.97 -2.70 -14.49
N ASP A 15 -29.32 -2.00 -13.41
CA ASP A 15 -28.38 -1.40 -12.48
C ASP A 15 -27.53 -2.44 -11.73
N VAL A 16 -28.14 -3.60 -11.40
CA VAL A 16 -27.43 -4.75 -10.83
C VAL A 16 -26.49 -5.36 -11.88
N LEU A 17 -26.97 -5.58 -13.09
CA LEU A 17 -26.15 -6.13 -14.17
C LEU A 17 -24.96 -5.22 -14.49
N TRP A 18 -25.19 -3.92 -14.53
CA TRP A 18 -24.14 -2.92 -14.74
C TRP A 18 -23.09 -2.97 -13.61
N LEU A 19 -23.52 -2.97 -12.34
CA LEU A 19 -22.62 -3.07 -11.19
C LEU A 19 -21.79 -4.35 -11.23
N LYS A 20 -22.42 -5.49 -11.50
CA LYS A 20 -21.75 -6.79 -11.62
C LYS A 20 -20.67 -6.78 -12.69
N ASN A 21 -20.97 -6.25 -13.88
CA ASN A 21 -20.00 -6.13 -14.95
C ASN A 21 -18.85 -5.19 -14.59
N TRP A 22 -19.12 -4.09 -13.90
CA TRP A 22 -18.09 -3.19 -13.43
C TRP A 22 -17.19 -3.87 -12.39
N LEU A 23 -17.76 -4.52 -11.38
CA LEU A 23 -17.02 -5.27 -10.35
C LEU A 23 -16.18 -6.39 -10.97
N PHE A 24 -16.72 -7.10 -11.95
CA PHE A 24 -16.02 -8.16 -12.67
C PHE A 24 -14.81 -7.62 -13.45
N LYS A 25 -15.00 -6.57 -14.24
CA LYS A 25 -13.92 -5.91 -15.00
C LYS A 25 -12.81 -5.33 -14.10
N ASN A 26 -13.13 -4.97 -12.85
CA ASN A 26 -12.20 -4.42 -11.90
C ASN A 26 -11.64 -5.45 -10.89
N GLY A 27 -11.86 -6.75 -11.15
CA GLY A 27 -11.22 -7.86 -10.45
C GLY A 27 -11.76 -8.13 -9.04
N PHE A 28 -12.99 -7.70 -8.72
CA PHE A 28 -13.60 -7.94 -7.41
C PHE A 28 -14.29 -9.31 -7.29
N TYR A 29 -14.55 -9.96 -8.41
CA TYR A 29 -15.10 -11.33 -8.41
C TYR A 29 -14.03 -12.39 -8.21
N ASN A 30 -14.43 -13.54 -7.65
CA ASN A 30 -13.56 -14.70 -7.57
C ASN A 30 -13.07 -15.08 -9.00
N PRO A 31 -11.77 -15.38 -9.20
CA PRO A 31 -11.20 -15.76 -10.51
C PRO A 31 -11.88 -16.96 -11.19
N LYS A 32 -12.63 -17.78 -10.43
CA LYS A 32 -13.43 -18.90 -10.98
C LYS A 32 -14.66 -18.40 -11.76
N VAL A 33 -15.14 -17.21 -11.50
CA VAL A 33 -16.24 -16.58 -12.27
C VAL A 33 -15.69 -16.15 -13.61
N LYS A 34 -16.15 -16.80 -14.70
CA LYS A 34 -15.65 -16.52 -16.06
C LYS A 34 -16.49 -15.51 -16.83
N LYS A 35 -17.76 -15.35 -16.46
CA LYS A 35 -18.73 -14.50 -17.16
C LYS A 35 -19.86 -14.05 -16.24
N ILE A 36 -20.34 -12.82 -16.43
CA ILE A 36 -21.56 -12.30 -15.84
C ILE A 36 -22.73 -12.56 -16.82
N THR A 37 -23.73 -13.32 -16.39
CA THR A 37 -24.78 -13.84 -17.29
C THR A 37 -26.20 -13.35 -16.98
N HIS A 38 -26.42 -12.74 -15.80
CA HIS A 38 -27.75 -12.33 -15.38
C HIS A 38 -27.70 -11.12 -14.45
N ASP A 39 -28.83 -10.45 -14.30
CA ASP A 39 -29.04 -9.20 -13.59
C ASP A 39 -29.44 -9.34 -12.11
N LYS A 40 -29.39 -10.57 -11.56
CA LYS A 40 -29.70 -10.85 -10.16
C LYS A 40 -28.44 -10.66 -9.29
N TYR A 41 -28.60 -9.96 -8.16
CA TYR A 41 -27.60 -9.81 -7.12
C TYR A 41 -27.56 -11.08 -6.25
N GLY A 42 -26.70 -12.00 -6.57
CA GLY A 42 -26.52 -13.27 -5.84
C GLY A 42 -25.34 -13.21 -4.85
N SER A 43 -25.09 -14.33 -4.17
CA SER A 43 -24.03 -14.46 -3.15
C SER A 43 -22.63 -14.12 -3.66
N ASP A 44 -22.30 -14.42 -4.92
CA ASP A 44 -21.02 -14.02 -5.52
C ASP A 44 -20.91 -12.48 -5.70
N THR A 45 -22.04 -11.82 -5.93
CA THR A 45 -22.10 -10.36 -6.00
C THR A 45 -21.95 -9.73 -4.61
N VAL A 46 -22.55 -10.33 -3.57
CA VAL A 46 -22.31 -9.96 -2.17
C VAL A 46 -20.83 -9.95 -1.88
N LYS A 47 -20.13 -11.07 -2.11
CA LYS A 47 -18.68 -11.21 -1.92
C LYS A 47 -17.85 -10.21 -2.73
N ALA A 48 -18.26 -9.93 -3.97
CA ALA A 48 -17.58 -8.95 -4.81
C ALA A 48 -17.75 -7.52 -4.29
N VAL A 49 -18.93 -7.17 -3.75
CA VAL A 49 -19.18 -5.88 -3.11
C VAL A 49 -18.46 -5.77 -1.78
N GLU A 50 -18.41 -6.80 -0.95
CA GLU A 50 -17.56 -6.84 0.25
C GLU A 50 -16.09 -6.60 -0.10
N ALA A 51 -15.58 -7.24 -1.16
CA ALA A 51 -14.21 -7.02 -1.63
C ALA A 51 -13.98 -5.57 -2.10
N PHE A 52 -14.94 -4.98 -2.80
CA PHE A 52 -14.95 -3.56 -3.16
C PHE A 52 -14.93 -2.68 -1.90
N GLN A 53 -15.82 -2.92 -0.96
CA GLN A 53 -15.94 -2.15 0.28
C GLN A 53 -14.65 -2.22 1.11
N ARG A 54 -14.07 -3.40 1.30
CA ARG A 54 -12.75 -3.57 1.95
C ARG A 54 -11.65 -2.78 1.26
N LYS A 55 -11.58 -2.86 -0.09
CA LYS A 55 -10.57 -2.14 -0.85
C LYS A 55 -10.65 -0.62 -0.65
N TYR A 56 -11.85 -0.08 -0.46
CA TYR A 56 -12.08 1.35 -0.31
C TYR A 56 -12.42 1.76 1.14
N TYR A 57 -12.10 0.90 2.12
CA TYR A 57 -12.26 1.16 3.57
C TYR A 57 -13.70 1.53 3.99
N LEU A 58 -14.69 0.95 3.32
CA LEU A 58 -16.09 1.03 3.70
C LEU A 58 -16.45 -0.15 4.62
N THR A 59 -17.60 -0.05 5.31
CA THR A 59 -18.18 -1.21 6.00
C THR A 59 -18.48 -2.29 4.97
N ASP A 60 -17.89 -3.48 5.13
CA ASP A 60 -17.97 -4.60 4.17
C ASP A 60 -19.17 -5.52 4.46
N ASP A 61 -20.35 -4.92 4.42
CA ASP A 61 -21.65 -5.59 4.65
C ASP A 61 -22.25 -6.24 3.41
N GLY A 62 -21.58 -6.15 2.27
CA GLY A 62 -22.05 -6.66 0.98
C GLY A 62 -23.27 -5.95 0.41
N VAL A 63 -23.70 -4.83 1.03
CA VAL A 63 -24.81 -4.00 0.56
C VAL A 63 -24.28 -2.80 -0.21
N PHE A 64 -24.62 -2.67 -1.49
CA PHE A 64 -24.20 -1.53 -2.29
C PHE A 64 -25.11 -0.32 -2.01
N GLY A 65 -24.89 0.28 -0.83
CA GLY A 65 -25.65 1.41 -0.27
C GLY A 65 -25.11 2.79 -0.68
N PRO A 66 -25.56 3.87 -0.03
CA PRO A 66 -25.15 5.25 -0.35
C PRO A 66 -23.64 5.47 -0.35
N LYS A 67 -22.91 4.98 0.66
CA LYS A 67 -21.45 5.12 0.77
C LYS A 67 -20.72 4.39 -0.37
N SER A 68 -21.18 3.18 -0.72
CA SER A 68 -20.61 2.42 -1.84
C SER A 68 -20.86 3.11 -3.17
N ARG A 69 -22.05 3.70 -3.37
CA ARG A 69 -22.39 4.50 -4.57
C ARG A 69 -21.55 5.76 -4.67
N GLU A 70 -21.39 6.48 -3.56
CA GLU A 70 -20.55 7.69 -3.51
C GLU A 70 -19.11 7.37 -3.90
N MET A 71 -18.54 6.30 -3.33
CA MET A 71 -17.20 5.84 -3.68
C MET A 71 -17.10 5.45 -5.15
N LEU A 72 -18.04 4.68 -5.66
CA LEU A 72 -18.08 4.31 -7.08
C LEU A 72 -18.18 5.55 -7.98
N ASN A 73 -19.03 6.52 -7.63
CA ASN A 73 -19.14 7.77 -8.37
C ASN A 73 -17.84 8.57 -8.39
N LYS A 74 -17.12 8.64 -7.28
CA LYS A 74 -15.76 9.26 -7.23
C LYS A 74 -14.77 8.54 -8.14
N ILE A 75 -14.87 7.23 -8.26
CA ILE A 75 -14.00 6.43 -9.15
C ILE A 75 -14.35 6.65 -10.63
N LEU A 76 -15.65 6.72 -10.95
CA LEU A 76 -16.12 6.85 -12.32
C LEU A 76 -16.04 8.29 -12.84
N ASN A 77 -16.27 9.26 -11.97
CA ASN A 77 -16.22 10.69 -12.26
C ASN A 77 -15.24 11.36 -11.31
N PRO A 78 -13.94 11.15 -11.51
CA PRO A 78 -12.99 11.96 -10.78
C PRO A 78 -13.28 13.41 -11.16
N GLU A 79 -13.71 14.23 -10.18
CA GLU A 79 -13.88 15.67 -10.42
C GLU A 79 -12.58 16.15 -11.08
N VAL A 80 -12.69 16.75 -12.25
CA VAL A 80 -11.59 17.43 -12.93
C VAL A 80 -11.35 18.72 -12.15
N LYS A 81 -10.74 18.61 -10.98
CA LYS A 81 -10.09 19.75 -10.35
C LYS A 81 -8.91 20.10 -11.24
N ASN A 82 -8.71 21.38 -11.51
CA ASN A 82 -7.51 21.84 -12.21
C ASN A 82 -6.30 21.09 -11.67
N ASP A 83 -5.51 20.44 -12.53
CA ASP A 83 -4.41 19.52 -12.16
C ASP A 83 -3.40 20.13 -11.16
N LYS A 84 -3.47 21.42 -10.89
CA LYS A 84 -2.56 22.17 -10.01
C LYS A 84 -2.93 22.12 -8.52
N ASP A 85 -4.19 21.75 -8.16
CA ASP A 85 -4.67 21.87 -6.78
C ASP A 85 -5.30 20.57 -6.23
N ILE A 86 -4.99 19.41 -6.83
CA ILE A 86 -5.54 18.14 -6.38
C ILE A 86 -4.85 17.69 -5.08
N GLU A 87 -5.60 17.55 -4.01
CA GLU A 87 -5.14 16.88 -2.80
C GLU A 87 -5.21 15.35 -2.95
N TYR A 88 -4.10 14.73 -3.39
CA TYR A 88 -3.98 13.28 -3.52
C TYR A 88 -3.83 12.59 -2.17
N VAL A 89 -3.15 13.24 -1.21
CA VAL A 89 -2.83 12.71 0.11
C VAL A 89 -3.56 13.56 1.15
N THR A 90 -4.73 13.07 1.60
CA THR A 90 -5.61 13.74 2.58
C THR A 90 -5.56 13.04 3.94
N ALA A 91 -6.19 13.63 4.96
CA ALA A 91 -6.33 13.00 6.27
C ALA A 91 -7.19 11.72 6.20
N ASP A 92 -8.22 11.72 5.35
CA ASP A 92 -9.17 10.61 5.23
C ASP A 92 -8.54 9.37 4.59
N ASN A 93 -7.70 9.57 3.55
CA ASN A 93 -7.10 8.46 2.84
C ASN A 93 -5.72 8.05 3.37
N TYR A 94 -5.02 8.95 4.11
CA TYR A 94 -3.71 8.70 4.72
C TYR A 94 -3.64 9.23 6.16
N PRO A 95 -4.45 8.71 7.09
CA PRO A 95 -4.57 9.24 8.45
C PRO A 95 -3.30 9.07 9.30
N ARG A 96 -2.36 8.25 8.84
CA ARG A 96 -1.08 7.98 9.53
C ARG A 96 0.08 8.83 9.00
N ILE A 97 -0.20 9.83 8.15
CA ILE A 97 0.76 10.81 7.66
C ILE A 97 0.41 12.16 8.26
N SER A 98 1.39 12.87 8.79
CA SER A 98 1.21 14.21 9.37
C SER A 98 0.72 15.21 8.32
N GLU A 99 -0.03 16.23 8.74
CA GLU A 99 -0.53 17.27 7.85
C GLU A 99 0.61 17.96 7.09
N GLU A 100 1.69 18.28 7.79
CA GLU A 100 2.88 18.88 7.17
C GLU A 100 3.43 18.01 6.04
N ASN A 101 3.59 16.71 6.27
CA ASN A 101 4.15 15.81 5.29
C ASN A 101 3.15 15.51 4.14
N ARG A 102 1.83 15.49 4.41
CA ARG A 102 0.82 15.44 3.34
C ARG A 102 0.93 16.63 2.39
N LYS A 103 1.08 17.85 2.92
CA LYS A 103 1.27 19.06 2.11
C LYS A 103 2.52 18.96 1.22
N LYS A 104 3.67 18.57 1.79
CA LYS A 104 4.92 18.39 1.05
C LYS A 104 4.79 17.38 -0.10
N ILE A 105 4.13 16.24 0.16
CA ILE A 105 3.91 15.20 -0.85
C ILE A 105 2.96 15.71 -1.94
N ASN A 106 1.87 16.38 -1.59
CA ASN A 106 0.92 16.92 -2.57
C ASN A 106 1.57 17.94 -3.51
N VAL A 107 2.45 18.80 -3.01
CA VAL A 107 3.21 19.74 -3.85
C VAL A 107 4.02 19.00 -4.92
N GLU A 108 4.72 17.94 -4.54
CA GLU A 108 5.49 17.11 -5.46
C GLU A 108 4.60 16.37 -6.48
N LEU A 109 3.49 15.77 -6.01
CA LEU A 109 2.58 15.01 -6.85
C LEU A 109 1.82 15.88 -7.86
N ASN A 110 1.65 17.16 -7.56
CA ASN A 110 1.07 18.17 -8.48
C ASN A 110 2.12 18.79 -9.42
N GLY A 111 3.41 18.58 -9.14
CA GLY A 111 4.50 19.07 -9.99
C GLY A 111 4.47 18.42 -11.39
N GLY A 112 4.77 19.20 -12.42
CA GLY A 112 4.76 18.77 -13.82
C GLY A 112 5.74 17.61 -14.15
N HIS A 113 6.66 17.30 -13.24
CA HIS A 113 7.61 16.19 -13.37
C HIS A 113 7.05 14.84 -12.95
N THR A 114 5.93 14.82 -12.19
CA THR A 114 5.35 13.58 -11.68
C THR A 114 4.26 13.06 -12.61
N ILE A 115 4.64 12.18 -13.53
CA ILE A 115 3.69 11.52 -14.43
C ILE A 115 2.66 10.67 -13.68
N LYS A 116 1.50 10.45 -14.29
CA LYS A 116 0.36 9.71 -13.72
C LYS A 116 0.74 8.34 -13.13
N LEU A 117 1.65 7.61 -13.79
CA LEU A 117 2.10 6.30 -13.31
C LEU A 117 2.89 6.39 -12.01
N ARG A 118 3.86 7.32 -11.92
CA ARG A 118 4.63 7.56 -10.69
C ARG A 118 3.72 7.93 -9.52
N ARG A 119 2.75 8.82 -9.77
CA ARG A 119 1.74 9.24 -8.80
C ARG A 119 0.98 8.05 -8.23
N LYS A 120 0.48 7.15 -9.10
CA LYS A 120 -0.23 5.92 -8.66
C LYS A 120 0.64 5.02 -7.78
N ILE A 121 1.91 4.82 -8.16
CA ILE A 121 2.85 3.98 -7.41
C ILE A 121 3.14 4.59 -6.03
N VAL A 122 3.40 5.89 -5.97
CA VAL A 122 3.65 6.61 -4.71
C VAL A 122 2.43 6.54 -3.78
N LEU A 123 1.24 6.79 -4.31
CA LEU A 123 0.00 6.70 -3.53
C LEU A 123 -0.24 5.29 -3.00
N GLU A 124 0.11 4.26 -3.76
CA GLU A 124 0.00 2.88 -3.29
C GLU A 124 0.97 2.57 -2.14
N VAL A 125 2.24 2.95 -2.27
CA VAL A 125 3.25 2.72 -1.22
C VAL A 125 2.90 3.48 0.07
N LEU A 126 2.39 4.69 -0.02
CA LEU A 126 2.00 5.52 1.12
C LEU A 126 0.90 4.90 2.00
N LYS A 127 0.02 4.06 1.45
CA LYS A 127 -1.05 3.38 2.21
C LYS A 127 -0.52 2.53 3.38
N TYR A 128 0.67 2.03 3.26
CA TYR A 128 1.29 1.11 4.21
C TYR A 128 2.19 1.81 5.22
N ALA A 129 2.51 3.08 4.99
CA ALA A 129 3.46 3.83 5.78
C ALA A 129 2.82 4.48 7.02
N THR A 130 3.58 4.50 8.10
CA THR A 130 3.33 5.37 9.26
C THR A 130 4.41 6.44 9.30
N ASP A 131 4.00 7.70 9.31
CA ASP A 131 4.93 8.83 9.42
C ASP A 131 5.68 8.76 10.75
N ALA A 132 6.99 8.68 10.68
CA ALA A 132 7.86 8.56 11.86
C ALA A 132 7.70 9.74 12.83
N SER A 133 7.36 10.93 12.33
CA SER A 133 7.18 12.14 13.15
C SER A 133 5.97 12.09 14.08
N ILE A 134 4.93 11.34 13.71
CA ILE A 134 3.70 11.16 14.51
C ILE A 134 3.46 9.71 14.93
N ALA A 135 4.42 8.81 14.70
CA ALA A 135 4.27 7.38 14.96
C ALA A 135 4.05 7.05 16.45
N SER A 136 4.43 7.96 17.37
CA SER A 136 4.13 7.85 18.81
C SER A 136 2.62 7.77 19.12
N LYS A 137 1.76 8.32 18.23
CA LYS A 137 0.30 8.28 18.34
C LYS A 137 -0.29 6.89 18.05
N PHE A 138 0.49 6.01 17.45
CA PHE A 138 0.04 4.68 17.02
C PHE A 138 0.69 3.59 17.87
N ARG A 139 -0.07 2.54 18.18
CA ARG A 139 0.43 1.41 18.97
C ARG A 139 1.32 0.50 18.14
N TYR A 140 0.96 0.26 16.86
CA TYR A 140 1.64 -0.66 15.95
C TYR A 140 1.73 -0.10 14.54
N PRO A 141 2.72 -0.54 13.70
CA PRO A 141 2.75 -0.24 12.28
C PRO A 141 1.65 -1.01 11.54
N THR A 142 1.12 -0.45 10.45
CA THR A 142 0.09 -1.10 9.61
C THR A 142 0.68 -2.17 8.70
N SER A 143 1.94 -2.04 8.32
CA SER A 143 2.67 -3.03 7.55
C SER A 143 3.94 -3.43 8.29
N LEU A 144 4.05 -4.73 8.56
CA LEU A 144 5.16 -5.31 9.33
C LEU A 144 6.39 -5.49 8.44
N TYR A 145 7.58 -5.45 9.04
CA TYR A 145 8.78 -5.91 8.33
C TYR A 145 8.86 -7.44 8.39
N ILE A 146 8.72 -8.07 7.25
CA ILE A 146 8.80 -9.53 7.10
C ILE A 146 9.94 -9.86 6.13
N ARG A 147 11.04 -10.40 6.64
CA ARG A 147 12.20 -10.77 5.83
C ARG A 147 11.80 -11.78 4.73
N GLY A 148 12.15 -11.48 3.48
CA GLY A 148 11.79 -12.27 2.31
C GLY A 148 10.31 -12.19 1.96
N GLY A 149 9.56 -11.24 2.53
CA GLY A 149 8.15 -10.99 2.21
C GLY A 149 7.99 -9.97 1.10
N ASN A 150 7.07 -10.20 0.19
CA ASN A 150 6.63 -9.25 -0.84
C ASN A 150 5.25 -8.70 -0.46
N LEU A 151 5.01 -7.41 -0.62
CA LEU A 151 3.74 -6.77 -0.27
C LEU A 151 2.56 -7.34 -1.07
N TYR A 152 2.74 -7.51 -2.37
CA TYR A 152 1.85 -8.27 -3.23
C TYR A 152 2.56 -9.53 -3.70
N ASN A 153 1.92 -10.68 -3.55
CA ASN A 153 2.46 -11.97 -3.98
C ASN A 153 2.37 -12.14 -5.51
N LYS A 154 2.83 -13.27 -6.02
CA LYS A 154 2.79 -13.60 -7.46
C LYS A 154 1.39 -13.61 -8.08
N ASN A 155 0.35 -13.82 -7.26
CA ASN A 155 -1.05 -13.79 -7.68
C ASN A 155 -1.70 -12.40 -7.50
N LEU A 156 -0.89 -11.35 -7.28
CA LEU A 156 -1.31 -9.97 -7.05
C LEU A 156 -2.21 -9.77 -5.82
N SER A 157 -2.18 -10.72 -4.88
CA SER A 157 -2.88 -10.61 -3.61
C SER A 157 -1.97 -9.99 -2.56
N LEU A 158 -2.56 -9.15 -1.68
CA LEU A 158 -1.84 -8.60 -0.53
C LEU A 158 -1.31 -9.71 0.38
N ASN A 159 -0.07 -9.59 0.80
CA ASN A 159 0.55 -10.48 1.76
C ASN A 159 0.14 -10.07 3.18
N THR A 160 -0.95 -10.65 3.67
CA THR A 160 -1.43 -10.45 5.05
C THR A 160 -0.76 -11.42 6.00
N ILE A 161 -0.46 -10.95 7.20
CA ILE A 161 0.35 -11.67 8.18
C ILE A 161 -0.52 -12.21 9.29
N THR A 162 -0.48 -13.54 9.51
CA THR A 162 -1.19 -14.21 10.60
C THR A 162 -0.26 -14.55 11.76
N GLU A 163 -0.81 -14.67 12.96
CA GLU A 163 -0.08 -15.12 14.15
C GLU A 163 0.53 -16.53 13.94
N LYS A 164 -0.25 -17.46 13.36
CA LYS A 164 0.21 -18.82 13.03
C LYS A 164 1.45 -18.81 12.13
N TYR A 165 1.50 -17.91 11.14
CA TYR A 165 2.68 -17.76 10.29
C TYR A 165 3.89 -17.25 11.09
N LEU A 166 3.71 -16.23 11.92
CA LEU A 166 4.78 -15.61 12.69
C LEU A 166 5.40 -16.58 13.71
N THR A 167 4.57 -17.26 14.49
CA THR A 167 5.01 -18.19 15.54
C THR A 167 5.50 -19.53 15.02
N GLY A 168 5.07 -19.92 13.83
CA GLY A 168 5.43 -21.15 13.15
C GLY A 168 6.55 -20.96 12.11
N THR A 169 6.16 -20.84 10.85
CA THR A 169 7.09 -20.85 9.69
C THR A 169 8.10 -19.73 9.73
N TYR A 170 7.67 -18.50 10.06
CA TYR A 170 8.56 -17.33 10.08
C TYR A 170 9.61 -17.46 11.18
N LYS A 171 9.20 -17.76 12.42
CA LYS A 171 10.12 -17.97 13.55
C LYS A 171 11.13 -19.08 13.27
N LYS A 172 10.69 -20.20 12.69
CA LYS A 172 11.57 -21.32 12.32
C LYS A 172 12.62 -20.91 11.29
N LYS A 173 12.20 -20.13 10.25
CA LYS A 173 13.08 -19.74 9.14
C LYS A 173 13.99 -18.56 9.47
N TYR A 174 13.52 -17.62 10.30
CA TYR A 174 14.17 -16.33 10.55
C TYR A 174 14.32 -16.02 12.05
N ALA A 175 14.76 -17.01 12.85
CA ALA A 175 14.88 -16.91 14.30
C ALA A 175 15.66 -15.66 14.76
N SER A 176 16.77 -15.31 14.09
CA SER A 176 17.57 -14.12 14.40
C SER A 176 16.84 -12.79 14.22
N TYR A 177 15.77 -12.76 13.41
CA TYR A 177 14.90 -11.58 13.24
C TYR A 177 13.78 -11.50 14.24
N CYS A 178 13.56 -12.57 15.03
CA CYS A 178 12.51 -12.69 16.02
C CYS A 178 12.97 -12.30 17.45
N THR A 179 14.21 -11.85 17.61
CA THR A 179 14.79 -11.46 18.90
C THR A 179 14.41 -10.05 19.35
N ASN A 180 14.77 -9.68 20.58
CA ASN A 180 14.62 -8.32 21.12
C ASN A 180 13.17 -7.79 21.08
N GLY A 181 12.19 -8.63 21.40
CA GLY A 181 10.77 -8.26 21.42
C GLY A 181 10.12 -8.02 20.04
N ARG A 182 10.84 -8.30 18.94
CA ARG A 182 10.33 -8.07 17.59
C ARG A 182 9.19 -9.02 17.23
N LEU A 183 9.33 -10.31 17.60
CA LEU A 183 8.26 -11.28 17.36
C LEU A 183 7.01 -10.92 18.18
N ASP A 184 7.18 -10.57 19.45
CA ASP A 184 6.08 -10.20 20.33
C ASP A 184 5.35 -8.96 19.83
N LEU A 185 6.11 -7.95 19.32
CA LEU A 185 5.54 -6.78 18.67
C LEU A 185 4.69 -7.16 17.44
N MET A 186 5.22 -8.05 16.57
CA MET A 186 4.51 -8.46 15.36
C MET A 186 3.24 -9.26 15.70
N VAL A 187 3.31 -10.18 16.64
CA VAL A 187 2.17 -10.96 17.12
C VAL A 187 1.11 -10.04 17.75
N ALA A 188 1.54 -9.13 18.63
CA ALA A 188 0.65 -8.16 19.25
C ALA A 188 -0.01 -7.22 18.21
N ALA A 189 0.70 -6.84 17.14
CA ALA A 189 0.13 -6.08 16.05
C ALA A 189 -0.96 -6.87 15.32
N VAL A 190 -0.72 -8.14 14.99
CA VAL A 190 -1.70 -9.02 14.34
C VAL A 190 -2.98 -9.12 15.18
N ARG A 191 -2.85 -9.41 16.47
CA ARG A 191 -4.00 -9.49 17.40
C ARG A 191 -4.77 -8.17 17.46
N HIS A 192 -4.05 -7.06 17.64
CA HIS A 192 -4.66 -5.73 17.72
C HIS A 192 -5.46 -5.36 16.46
N PHE A 193 -4.90 -5.59 15.27
CA PHE A 193 -5.60 -5.26 14.03
C PHE A 193 -6.80 -6.18 13.79
N LEU A 194 -6.68 -7.45 14.12
CA LEU A 194 -7.78 -8.41 13.98
C LEU A 194 -8.91 -8.09 14.97
N GLU A 195 -8.60 -7.85 16.24
CA GLU A 195 -9.59 -7.55 17.29
C GLU A 195 -10.30 -6.21 17.07
N LYS A 196 -9.53 -5.17 16.72
CA LYS A 196 -10.07 -3.81 16.63
C LYS A 196 -10.70 -3.49 15.28
N TYR A 197 -10.21 -4.05 14.20
CA TYR A 197 -10.59 -3.67 12.85
C TYR A 197 -11.05 -4.83 11.96
N GLY A 198 -10.99 -6.07 12.45
CA GLY A 198 -11.33 -7.27 11.67
C GLY A 198 -10.39 -7.55 10.50
N ILE A 199 -9.21 -6.92 10.45
CA ILE A 199 -8.25 -7.06 9.36
C ILE A 199 -6.90 -7.56 9.85
N LEU A 200 -6.11 -8.16 8.95
CA LEU A 200 -4.73 -8.54 9.24
C LEU A 200 -3.77 -7.46 8.72
N PRO A 201 -2.67 -7.16 9.43
CA PRO A 201 -1.63 -6.28 8.92
C PRO A 201 -0.95 -6.92 7.72
N THR A 202 -0.46 -6.11 6.80
CA THR A 202 0.38 -6.56 5.69
C THR A 202 1.83 -6.77 6.13
N GLY A 203 2.67 -7.39 5.27
CA GLY A 203 4.07 -7.54 5.58
C GLY A 203 4.95 -7.69 4.35
N ALA A 204 6.11 -7.02 4.39
CA ALA A 204 7.13 -7.09 3.36
C ALA A 204 8.52 -6.78 3.94
N ASP A 205 9.59 -7.09 3.21
CA ASP A 205 10.90 -6.48 3.45
C ASP A 205 11.11 -5.23 2.57
N CYS A 206 12.28 -4.61 2.65
CA CYS A 206 12.52 -3.33 1.97
C CYS A 206 12.43 -3.43 0.44
N SER A 207 12.92 -4.51 -0.17
CA SER A 207 12.81 -4.75 -1.62
C SER A 207 11.47 -5.34 -2.00
N GLY A 208 10.95 -6.28 -1.21
CA GLY A 208 9.68 -6.94 -1.45
C GLY A 208 8.47 -6.02 -1.35
N GLY A 209 8.56 -4.96 -0.54
CA GLY A 209 7.56 -3.88 -0.53
C GLY A 209 7.45 -3.19 -1.88
N LEU A 210 8.60 -2.80 -2.45
CA LEU A 210 8.65 -2.10 -3.73
C LEU A 210 8.36 -3.03 -4.92
N ILE A 211 8.98 -4.21 -4.98
CA ILE A 211 8.71 -5.22 -6.03
C ILE A 211 7.23 -5.59 -6.03
N GLY A 212 6.62 -5.80 -4.86
CA GLY A 212 5.20 -6.09 -4.76
C GLY A 212 4.33 -5.01 -5.41
N VAL A 213 4.62 -3.73 -5.15
CA VAL A 213 3.90 -2.62 -5.75
C VAL A 213 4.15 -2.54 -7.27
N LEU A 214 5.40 -2.71 -7.73
CA LEU A 214 5.70 -2.71 -9.16
C LEU A 214 4.99 -3.86 -9.90
N ARG A 215 4.92 -5.03 -9.29
CA ARG A 215 4.17 -6.19 -9.78
C ARG A 215 2.67 -5.89 -9.86
N PHE A 216 2.10 -5.29 -8.82
CA PHE A 216 0.69 -4.91 -8.78
C PHE A 216 0.28 -3.97 -9.92
N PHE A 217 1.20 -3.09 -10.35
CA PHE A 217 0.98 -2.21 -11.52
C PHE A 217 1.42 -2.82 -12.86
N GLY A 218 1.82 -4.09 -12.89
CA GLY A 218 2.25 -4.77 -14.14
C GLY A 218 3.55 -4.23 -14.73
N LEU A 219 4.43 -3.64 -13.92
CA LEU A 219 5.68 -3.02 -14.34
C LEU A 219 6.87 -3.97 -14.29
N VAL A 220 6.69 -5.10 -13.68
CA VAL A 220 7.59 -6.25 -13.67
C VAL A 220 6.76 -7.52 -13.71
N ASP A 221 7.34 -8.61 -14.20
CA ASP A 221 6.66 -9.91 -14.26
C ASP A 221 6.28 -10.40 -12.86
N ASN A 222 5.22 -11.18 -12.76
CA ASN A 222 4.72 -11.69 -11.49
C ASN A 222 5.73 -12.55 -10.73
N ASP A 223 6.67 -13.17 -11.43
CA ASP A 223 7.75 -13.97 -10.88
C ASP A 223 9.00 -13.16 -10.53
N THR A 224 9.06 -11.89 -10.92
CA THR A 224 10.21 -11.02 -10.62
C THR A 224 10.38 -10.92 -9.10
N ASP A 225 11.57 -11.27 -8.64
CA ASP A 225 12.03 -11.02 -7.28
C ASP A 225 13.43 -10.41 -7.34
N ALA A 226 13.65 -9.34 -6.60
CA ALA A 226 14.90 -8.62 -6.64
C ALA A 226 15.28 -8.10 -5.25
N THR A 227 16.54 -8.26 -4.90
CA THR A 227 17.09 -7.68 -3.67
C THR A 227 17.19 -6.16 -3.76
N ALA A 228 17.36 -5.48 -2.63
CA ALA A 228 17.62 -4.05 -2.57
C ALA A 228 18.78 -3.62 -3.48
N ASN A 229 19.88 -4.38 -3.48
CA ASN A 229 21.03 -4.12 -4.35
C ASN A 229 20.72 -4.37 -5.83
N GLY A 230 19.88 -5.35 -6.14
CA GLY A 230 19.41 -5.60 -7.50
C GLY A 230 18.63 -4.41 -8.04
N LEU A 231 17.64 -3.92 -7.30
CA LEU A 231 16.83 -2.75 -7.68
C LEU A 231 17.66 -1.46 -7.82
N LEU A 232 18.66 -1.28 -6.97
CA LEU A 232 19.62 -0.17 -7.03
C LEU A 232 20.70 -0.38 -8.11
N GLY A 233 20.75 -1.54 -8.75
CA GLY A 233 21.70 -1.89 -9.79
C GLY A 233 21.32 -1.33 -11.18
N SER A 234 22.28 -1.38 -12.10
CA SER A 234 22.12 -0.86 -13.48
C SER A 234 21.07 -1.62 -14.31
N GLY A 235 20.73 -2.85 -13.93
CA GLY A 235 19.66 -3.61 -14.59
C GLY A 235 18.28 -2.94 -14.42
N TYR A 236 17.95 -2.46 -13.22
CA TYR A 236 16.65 -1.91 -12.88
C TYR A 236 16.57 -0.38 -12.87
N SER A 237 17.69 0.31 -12.65
CA SER A 237 17.69 1.75 -12.44
C SER A 237 18.96 2.41 -12.93
N LYS A 238 18.89 3.73 -13.20
CA LYS A 238 20.04 4.58 -13.54
C LYS A 238 20.42 5.47 -12.36
N VAL A 239 21.70 5.81 -12.23
CA VAL A 239 22.19 6.77 -11.23
C VAL A 239 21.64 8.16 -11.55
N ILE A 240 21.23 8.87 -10.51
CA ILE A 240 20.87 10.30 -10.56
C ILE A 240 21.52 11.00 -9.36
N LYS A 241 21.54 12.34 -9.39
CA LYS A 241 21.94 13.14 -8.25
C LYS A 241 20.77 13.28 -7.26
N LYS A 242 21.07 13.71 -6.03
CA LYS A 242 20.07 13.88 -4.97
C LYS A 242 19.04 14.97 -5.32
N ASP A 243 19.48 16.04 -5.94
CA ASP A 243 18.66 17.17 -6.38
C ASP A 243 17.78 16.86 -7.61
N GLU A 244 18.07 15.75 -8.31
CA GLU A 244 17.24 15.24 -9.41
C GLU A 244 16.11 14.30 -8.99
N LEU A 245 15.96 14.05 -7.65
CA LEU A 245 14.93 13.15 -7.14
C LEU A 245 13.53 13.67 -7.48
N ILE A 246 12.70 12.80 -8.04
CA ILE A 246 11.27 13.00 -8.23
C ILE A 246 10.49 11.81 -7.67
N ALA A 247 9.24 12.04 -7.26
CA ALA A 247 8.40 11.01 -6.64
C ALA A 247 8.37 9.71 -7.46
N GLY A 248 8.61 8.57 -6.79
CA GLY A 248 8.76 7.25 -7.39
C GLY A 248 10.21 6.83 -7.66
N ASP A 249 11.20 7.71 -7.47
CA ASP A 249 12.62 7.32 -7.57
C ASP A 249 13.05 6.47 -6.35
N PHE A 250 14.09 5.67 -6.51
CA PHE A 250 14.66 4.87 -5.44
C PHE A 250 15.73 5.64 -4.69
N VAL A 251 15.70 5.52 -3.38
CA VAL A 251 16.74 5.99 -2.45
C VAL A 251 17.22 4.79 -1.67
N GLY A 252 18.54 4.62 -1.51
CA GLY A 252 19.02 3.43 -0.82
C GLY A 252 20.49 3.47 -0.41
N LYS A 253 20.93 2.34 0.08
CA LYS A 253 22.31 1.98 0.41
C LYS A 253 22.50 0.48 0.20
N ASN A 254 23.68 -0.04 0.40
CA ASN A 254 23.90 -1.49 0.34
C ASN A 254 22.96 -2.22 1.30
N GLY A 255 22.19 -3.17 0.77
CA GLY A 255 21.27 -4.01 1.52
C GLY A 255 19.96 -3.34 1.96
N HIS A 256 19.70 -2.09 1.53
CA HIS A 256 18.44 -1.40 1.88
C HIS A 256 17.96 -0.46 0.76
N ILE A 257 16.66 -0.42 0.55
CA ILE A 257 16.02 0.42 -0.46
C ILE A 257 14.73 1.05 0.07
N CYS A 258 14.47 2.27 -0.39
CA CYS A 258 13.30 3.09 -0.08
C CYS A 258 12.76 3.68 -1.38
N MET A 259 11.54 4.18 -1.37
CA MET A 259 10.98 4.96 -2.46
C MET A 259 10.84 6.42 -2.04
N TYR A 260 11.41 7.33 -2.82
CA TYR A 260 11.18 8.77 -2.67
C TYR A 260 9.72 9.09 -3.03
N VAL A 261 9.04 9.86 -2.18
CA VAL A 261 7.62 10.16 -2.35
C VAL A 261 7.32 11.66 -2.49
N GLY A 262 8.39 12.47 -2.55
CA GLY A 262 8.31 13.91 -2.67
C GLY A 262 8.59 14.67 -1.36
N GLY A 263 8.86 15.96 -1.47
CA GLY A 263 9.06 16.84 -0.32
C GLY A 263 10.21 16.47 0.61
N GLY A 264 11.25 15.79 0.10
CA GLY A 264 12.36 15.30 0.90
C GLY A 264 12.06 14.03 1.71
N LEU A 265 10.95 13.35 1.42
CA LEU A 265 10.43 12.20 2.15
C LEU A 265 10.58 10.89 1.36
N MET A 266 10.72 9.78 2.07
CA MET A 266 10.77 8.43 1.48
C MET A 266 9.99 7.43 2.33
N VAL A 267 9.43 6.42 1.68
CA VAL A 267 8.79 5.27 2.32
C VAL A 267 9.75 4.09 2.32
N GLU A 268 9.81 3.38 3.45
CA GLU A 268 10.69 2.24 3.65
C GLU A 268 10.10 1.19 4.59
N TRP A 269 10.41 -0.08 4.37
CA TRP A 269 10.28 -1.14 5.36
C TRP A 269 11.61 -1.26 6.10
N ALA A 270 11.69 -0.68 7.30
CA ALA A 270 12.97 -0.35 7.94
C ALA A 270 13.54 -1.44 8.86
N GLY A 271 12.82 -2.53 9.09
CA GLY A 271 13.21 -3.63 9.97
C GLY A 271 12.10 -4.03 10.95
N GLY A 272 12.32 -5.13 11.70
CA GLY A 272 11.28 -5.80 12.46
C GLY A 272 10.57 -4.96 13.53
N GLU A 273 11.28 -4.03 14.18
CA GLU A 273 10.69 -3.16 15.20
C GLU A 273 10.11 -1.85 14.65
N TYR A 274 10.32 -1.56 13.36
CA TYR A 274 9.91 -0.32 12.73
C TYR A 274 8.71 -0.51 11.79
N GLY A 275 8.66 -1.61 11.04
CA GLY A 275 7.67 -1.82 9.98
C GLY A 275 7.85 -0.84 8.81
N CYS A 276 6.76 -0.54 8.12
CA CYS A 276 6.74 0.44 7.03
C CYS A 276 6.58 1.86 7.56
N GLN A 277 7.52 2.74 7.23
CA GLN A 277 7.50 4.13 7.71
C GLN A 277 7.77 5.14 6.60
N LEU A 278 7.23 6.34 6.79
CA LEU A 278 7.59 7.55 6.08
C LEU A 278 8.69 8.26 6.88
N THR A 279 9.85 8.49 6.25
CA THR A 279 11.04 9.07 6.88
C THR A 279 11.64 10.16 6.00
N GLU A 280 12.54 10.98 6.53
CA GLU A 280 13.25 12.02 5.78
C GLU A 280 14.50 11.45 5.08
N VAL A 281 14.75 11.86 3.85
CA VAL A 281 15.96 11.50 3.09
C VAL A 281 17.22 12.11 3.73
N SER A 282 17.14 13.32 4.22
CA SER A 282 18.27 14.07 4.79
C SER A 282 18.63 13.64 6.21
N LYS A 283 17.63 13.23 6.99
CA LYS A 283 17.77 12.86 8.40
C LYS A 283 16.95 11.62 8.71
N ARG A 284 17.43 10.48 8.21
CA ARG A 284 16.71 9.22 8.35
C ARG A 284 16.57 8.80 9.81
N ARG A 285 15.36 8.86 10.33
CA ARG A 285 14.98 8.41 11.66
C ARG A 285 13.73 7.58 11.58
N CYS A 286 13.75 6.40 12.23
CA CYS A 286 12.58 5.54 12.33
C CYS A 286 12.06 5.51 13.76
N TRP A 287 10.74 5.44 13.91
CA TRP A 287 10.11 5.20 15.20
C TRP A 287 10.19 3.71 15.56
N SER A 288 10.89 3.39 16.64
CA SER A 288 10.90 2.03 17.17
C SER A 288 9.64 1.79 18.00
N PHE A 289 8.79 0.88 17.52
CA PHE A 289 7.56 0.51 18.23
C PHE A 289 7.83 -0.34 19.48
N THR A 290 9.00 -1.01 19.57
CA THR A 290 9.44 -1.70 20.78
C THR A 290 9.97 -0.75 21.82
N LYS A 291 10.86 0.18 21.43
CA LYS A 291 11.53 1.11 22.34
C LYS A 291 10.76 2.40 22.58
N ARG A 292 9.65 2.63 21.85
CA ARG A 292 8.81 3.82 21.93
C ARG A 292 9.59 5.15 21.78
N LYS A 293 10.55 5.19 20.85
CA LYS A 293 11.36 6.38 20.56
C LYS A 293 11.82 6.44 19.10
N LEU A 294 12.18 7.64 18.65
CA LEU A 294 12.88 7.81 17.38
C LEU A 294 14.32 7.32 17.48
N VAL A 295 14.75 6.58 16.47
CA VAL A 295 16.11 6.01 16.36
C VAL A 295 16.75 6.53 15.09
N ASN A 296 17.97 7.05 15.20
CA ASN A 296 18.76 7.45 14.05
C ASN A 296 19.15 6.21 13.25
N MET A 297 18.95 6.29 11.95
CA MET A 297 19.28 5.23 11.00
C MET A 297 20.44 5.69 10.11
N SER A 298 21.26 4.73 9.64
CA SER A 298 22.30 5.06 8.68
C SER A 298 21.73 5.67 7.40
N ALA A 299 22.37 6.72 6.88
CA ALA A 299 21.92 7.44 5.70
C ALA A 299 21.82 6.54 4.47
N CYS A 300 20.86 6.85 3.61
CA CYS A 300 20.75 6.33 2.26
C CYS A 300 21.47 7.31 1.31
N THR A 301 22.48 6.84 0.59
CA THR A 301 23.38 7.68 -0.22
C THR A 301 23.35 7.35 -1.71
N LYS A 302 22.53 6.37 -2.10
CA LYS A 302 22.32 5.98 -3.50
C LYS A 302 20.98 6.52 -3.97
N TYR A 303 21.00 7.30 -5.04
CA TYR A 303 19.82 7.90 -5.68
C TYR A 303 19.69 7.31 -7.08
N ARG A 304 18.53 6.73 -7.38
CA ARG A 304 18.36 5.90 -8.57
C ARG A 304 16.98 6.12 -9.19
N ARG A 305 16.96 6.36 -10.49
CA ARG A 305 15.70 6.43 -11.26
C ARG A 305 15.36 5.07 -11.85
N PRO A 306 14.23 4.46 -11.48
CA PRO A 306 13.77 3.20 -12.09
C PRO A 306 13.62 3.33 -13.60
N LYS A 307 14.09 2.33 -14.35
CA LYS A 307 13.98 2.29 -15.83
C LYS A 307 12.57 1.97 -16.32
N ILE A 308 11.66 1.59 -15.42
CA ILE A 308 10.26 1.29 -15.72
C ILE A 308 9.43 2.52 -16.08
N TYR A 309 9.90 3.70 -15.75
CA TYR A 309 9.27 4.96 -16.14
C TYR A 309 9.82 5.38 -17.51
N LYS A 310 9.15 4.92 -18.55
CA LYS A 310 9.45 5.32 -19.95
C LYS A 310 8.78 6.63 -20.28
#